data_995cf2111fbe21c88543462179175d60
#
_entry.id   995cf2111fbe21c88543462179175d60
#
_cell.length_a   1.000
_cell.length_b   1.000
_cell.length_c   1.000
_cell.angle_alpha   90.00
_cell.angle_beta   90.00
_cell.angle_gamma   90.00
#
_symmetry.space_group_name_H-M   'P 1'
#
loop_
_entity.id
_entity.type
_entity.pdbx_description
1 polymer ?
#
loop_
_entity_poly.entity_id
_entity_poly.type
_entity_poly.pdbx_seq_one_letter_code
_entity_poly.pdbx_strand_id
1 'polypeptide(L)'
;MADGPQPLSDVEILALPTDPSILALLAHWTEKRGKRAVPLRQAIDPIELKGHLPSLFMLDVLDDGRDFRYRLVGTTITAMSGRDVTGAKLSMLYASHPDALARIAVLLGPVMSERRPVFARGTVFWRPERNYRRFEAGYFPLSADGETVDIILAEIRFS
;
A
#
# COMPACT_ATOMS: atom_id res chain seq x y z
N MET A 1 -11.84 -3.24 31.27
CA MET A 1 -10.58 -3.43 30.86
C MET A 1 -10.42 -3.14 29.39
N ALA A 2 -9.71 -2.19 29.12
CA ALA A 2 -9.50 -1.88 27.75
C ALA A 2 -8.35 -2.71 27.26
N ASP A 3 -8.64 -3.64 26.50
CA ASP A 3 -7.60 -4.26 25.76
C ASP A 3 -7.03 -3.22 24.84
N GLY A 4 -5.76 -3.23 24.65
CA GLY A 4 -5.16 -2.42 23.61
C GLY A 4 -5.85 -2.71 22.28
N PRO A 5 -5.75 -1.81 21.29
CA PRO A 5 -6.35 -2.06 20.00
C PRO A 5 -5.87 -3.39 19.46
N GLN A 6 -6.81 -4.25 19.15
CA GLN A 6 -6.49 -5.52 18.53
C GLN A 6 -5.86 -5.25 17.19
N PRO A 7 -4.68 -5.79 16.88
CA PRO A 7 -4.09 -5.61 15.56
C PRO A 7 -5.07 -6.08 14.50
N LEU A 8 -5.38 -5.21 13.56
CA LEU A 8 -6.30 -5.48 12.46
C LEU A 8 -7.73 -5.83 12.88
N SER A 9 -8.14 -5.53 14.13
CA SER A 9 -9.51 -5.85 14.56
C SER A 9 -10.58 -5.15 13.71
N ASP A 10 -10.24 -4.02 13.13
CA ASP A 10 -11.11 -3.21 12.27
C ASP A 10 -10.63 -3.19 10.81
N VAL A 11 -9.68 -4.06 10.45
CA VAL A 11 -9.16 -4.18 9.09
C VAL A 11 -9.41 -5.59 8.59
N GLU A 12 -10.11 -5.67 7.46
CA GLU A 12 -10.45 -6.95 6.82
C GLU A 12 -9.56 -7.15 5.60
N ILE A 13 -8.98 -8.34 5.50
CA ILE A 13 -8.23 -8.74 4.30
C ILE A 13 -9.24 -9.30 3.31
N LEU A 14 -9.23 -8.77 2.09
CA LEU A 14 -10.15 -9.17 1.03
C LEU A 14 -9.44 -10.10 0.05
N ALA A 15 -10.16 -11.11 -0.45
CA ALA A 15 -9.65 -11.94 -1.54
C ALA A 15 -9.52 -11.15 -2.84
N LEU A 16 -10.48 -10.25 -3.08
CA LEU A 16 -10.50 -9.35 -4.24
C LEU A 16 -10.99 -7.98 -3.79
N PRO A 17 -10.55 -6.92 -4.48
CA PRO A 17 -11.05 -5.58 -4.16
C PRO A 17 -12.50 -5.43 -4.62
N THR A 18 -13.21 -4.50 -4.00
CA THR A 18 -14.58 -4.12 -4.39
C THR A 18 -14.61 -2.76 -5.06
N ASP A 19 -13.64 -1.89 -4.76
CA ASP A 19 -13.56 -0.55 -5.35
C ASP A 19 -13.23 -0.66 -6.84
N PRO A 20 -14.02 -0.02 -7.74
CA PRO A 20 -13.79 -0.12 -9.18
C PRO A 20 -12.41 0.34 -9.64
N SER A 21 -11.84 1.36 -8.99
CA SER A 21 -10.52 1.87 -9.34
C SER A 21 -9.44 0.84 -9.01
N ILE A 22 -9.53 0.22 -7.84
CA ILE A 22 -8.56 -0.80 -7.41
C ILE A 22 -8.71 -2.06 -8.28
N LEU A 23 -9.93 -2.43 -8.66
CA LEU A 23 -10.17 -3.52 -9.61
C LEU A 23 -9.51 -3.24 -10.96
N ALA A 24 -9.60 -2.00 -11.45
CA ALA A 24 -8.96 -1.62 -12.70
C ALA A 24 -7.44 -1.68 -12.60
N LEU A 25 -6.89 -1.28 -11.45
CA LEU A 25 -5.45 -1.37 -11.21
C LEU A 25 -4.98 -2.83 -11.15
N LEU A 26 -5.77 -3.70 -10.54
CA LEU A 26 -5.48 -5.14 -10.51
C LEU A 26 -5.41 -5.70 -11.94
N ALA A 27 -6.35 -5.34 -12.81
CA ALA A 27 -6.36 -5.78 -14.20
C ALA A 27 -5.10 -5.27 -14.93
N HIS A 28 -4.73 -4.02 -14.71
CA HIS A 28 -3.53 -3.42 -15.29
C HIS A 28 -2.26 -4.13 -14.82
N TRP A 29 -2.15 -4.37 -13.51
CA TRP A 29 -1.03 -5.09 -12.91
C TRP A 29 -0.90 -6.50 -13.49
N THR A 30 -2.02 -7.21 -13.60
CA THR A 30 -2.05 -8.59 -14.13
C THR A 30 -1.58 -8.62 -15.59
N GLU A 31 -2.01 -7.66 -16.39
CA GLU A 31 -1.58 -7.54 -17.78
C GLU A 31 -0.07 -7.26 -17.87
N LYS A 32 0.43 -6.33 -17.08
CA LYS A 32 1.84 -5.95 -17.11
C LYS A 32 2.74 -7.04 -16.55
N ARG A 33 2.23 -7.88 -15.65
CA ARG A 33 2.99 -9.02 -15.15
C ARG A 33 3.30 -10.03 -16.26
N GLY A 34 2.33 -10.31 -17.12
CA GLY A 34 2.50 -11.34 -18.15
C GLY A 34 2.82 -12.68 -17.53
N LYS A 35 3.92 -13.31 -17.96
CA LYS A 35 4.36 -14.62 -17.47
C LYS A 35 5.39 -14.53 -16.33
N ARG A 36 5.72 -13.33 -15.87
CA ARG A 36 6.67 -13.15 -14.76
C ARG A 36 6.00 -13.40 -13.42
N ALA A 37 6.79 -13.62 -12.40
CA ALA A 37 6.28 -13.68 -11.02
C ALA A 37 5.71 -12.33 -10.61
N VAL A 38 6.39 -11.25 -11.00
CA VAL A 38 6.07 -9.87 -10.63
C VAL A 38 6.30 -8.98 -11.86
N PRO A 39 5.45 -7.97 -12.11
CA PRO A 39 5.70 -7.03 -13.20
C PRO A 39 7.02 -6.29 -13.01
N LEU A 40 7.69 -6.00 -14.10
CA LEU A 40 8.81 -5.07 -14.07
C LEU A 40 8.29 -3.66 -13.75
N ARG A 41 8.99 -2.95 -12.86
CA ARG A 41 8.57 -1.60 -12.50
C ARG A 41 8.54 -0.66 -13.71
N GLN A 42 9.43 -0.87 -14.66
CA GLN A 42 9.49 -0.07 -15.89
C GLN A 42 8.30 -0.33 -16.82
N ALA A 43 7.57 -1.44 -16.64
CA ALA A 43 6.37 -1.73 -17.41
C ALA A 43 5.16 -0.93 -16.93
N ILE A 44 5.23 -0.33 -15.74
CA ILE A 44 4.17 0.49 -15.19
C ILE A 44 4.39 1.93 -15.67
N ASP A 45 3.54 2.38 -16.59
CA ASP A 45 3.61 3.70 -17.18
C ASP A 45 2.70 4.67 -16.42
N PRO A 46 3.25 5.75 -15.84
CA PRO A 46 2.42 6.74 -15.15
C PRO A 46 1.30 7.34 -16.01
N ILE A 47 1.51 7.44 -17.32
CA ILE A 47 0.49 7.96 -18.22
C ILE A 47 -0.72 7.05 -18.26
N GLU A 48 -0.50 5.74 -18.27
CA GLU A 48 -1.59 4.75 -18.25
C GLU A 48 -2.33 4.75 -16.90
N LEU A 49 -1.68 5.23 -15.84
CA LEU A 49 -2.26 5.28 -14.49
C LEU A 49 -2.80 6.67 -14.12
N LYS A 50 -2.94 7.55 -15.09
CA LYS A 50 -3.31 8.97 -14.85
C LYS A 50 -4.53 9.11 -13.94
N GLY A 51 -5.58 8.31 -14.18
CA GLY A 51 -6.80 8.36 -13.38
C GLY A 51 -6.64 7.86 -11.95
N HIS A 52 -5.57 7.12 -11.66
CA HIS A 52 -5.29 6.57 -10.33
C HIS A 52 -4.36 7.46 -9.51
N LEU A 53 -3.56 8.32 -10.17
CA LEU A 53 -2.44 9.03 -9.53
C LEU A 53 -2.78 9.71 -8.20
N PRO A 54 -3.91 10.41 -8.04
CA PRO A 54 -4.21 11.06 -6.75
C PRO A 54 -4.30 10.08 -5.58
N SER A 55 -4.68 8.83 -5.84
CA SER A 55 -4.91 7.80 -4.83
C SER A 55 -3.76 6.80 -4.73
N LEU A 56 -2.68 6.99 -5.49
CA LEU A 56 -1.53 6.08 -5.50
C LEU A 56 -0.46 6.52 -4.53
N PHE A 57 0.27 5.54 -4.04
CA PHE A 57 1.60 5.77 -3.48
C PHE A 57 2.50 4.59 -3.85
N MET A 58 3.80 4.85 -3.82
CA MET A 58 4.81 3.83 -4.04
C MET A 58 5.76 3.82 -2.87
N LEU A 59 6.15 2.62 -2.47
CA LEU A 59 7.14 2.40 -1.42
C LEU A 59 8.36 1.70 -2.01
N ASP A 60 9.55 2.25 -1.73
CA ASP A 60 10.78 1.50 -1.90
C ASP A 60 10.91 0.50 -0.76
N VAL A 61 11.27 -0.72 -1.07
CA VAL A 61 11.53 -1.75 -0.06
C VAL A 61 12.97 -1.59 0.43
N LEU A 62 13.13 -1.46 1.74
CA LEU A 62 14.45 -1.27 2.39
C LEU A 62 14.72 -2.43 3.33
N ASP A 63 16.03 -2.72 3.55
CA ASP A 63 16.48 -3.69 4.55
C ASP A 63 15.76 -5.04 4.43
N ASP A 64 15.66 -5.56 3.21
CA ASP A 64 14.98 -6.84 2.91
C ASP A 64 13.54 -6.91 3.42
N GLY A 65 12.83 -5.79 3.33
CA GLY A 65 11.41 -5.73 3.73
C GLY A 65 11.17 -5.36 5.18
N ARG A 66 12.22 -4.97 5.92
CA ARG A 66 12.08 -4.53 7.31
C ARG A 66 11.69 -3.07 7.44
N ASP A 67 11.87 -2.30 6.36
CA ASP A 67 11.48 -0.90 6.33
C ASP A 67 11.06 -0.52 4.91
N PHE A 68 10.41 0.63 4.78
CA PHE A 68 9.92 1.14 3.50
C PHE A 68 10.08 2.65 3.47
N ARG A 69 10.30 3.19 2.27
CA ARG A 69 10.38 4.65 2.08
C ARG A 69 9.34 5.07 1.04
N TYR A 70 8.60 6.12 1.34
CA TYR A 70 7.71 6.69 0.35
C TYR A 70 8.51 7.25 -0.83
N ARG A 71 8.27 6.71 -2.01
CA ARG A 71 8.90 7.14 -3.26
C ARG A 71 8.02 8.12 -4.02
N LEU A 72 6.72 7.89 -4.01
CA LEU A 72 5.73 8.70 -4.69
C LEU A 72 4.48 8.70 -3.81
N VAL A 73 3.83 9.87 -3.71
CA VAL A 73 2.62 9.99 -2.89
C VAL A 73 1.62 10.85 -3.66
N GLY A 74 0.44 10.31 -3.90
CA GLY A 74 -0.64 11.02 -4.58
C GLY A 74 -1.25 12.12 -3.71
N THR A 75 -1.93 13.05 -4.37
CA THR A 75 -2.48 14.25 -3.71
C THR A 75 -3.53 13.92 -2.66
N THR A 76 -4.36 12.89 -2.88
CA THR A 76 -5.36 12.47 -1.89
C THR A 76 -4.70 11.97 -0.61
N ILE A 77 -3.58 11.25 -0.74
CA ILE A 77 -2.85 10.72 0.41
C ILE A 77 -2.15 11.85 1.16
N THR A 78 -1.55 12.79 0.43
CA THR A 78 -0.95 13.98 1.05
C THR A 78 -1.99 14.77 1.84
N ALA A 79 -3.20 14.95 1.30
CA ALA A 79 -4.28 15.63 1.98
C ALA A 79 -4.70 14.88 3.25
N MET A 80 -4.79 13.54 3.18
CA MET A 80 -5.13 12.72 4.34
C MET A 80 -4.04 12.77 5.41
N SER A 81 -2.78 12.81 5.00
CA SER A 81 -1.63 12.85 5.92
C SER A 81 -1.41 14.24 6.52
N GLY A 82 -1.94 15.27 5.89
CA GLY A 82 -1.74 16.66 6.32
C GLY A 82 -0.41 17.26 5.91
N ARG A 83 0.44 16.48 5.24
CA ARG A 83 1.75 16.91 4.73
C ARG A 83 2.25 15.94 3.68
N ASP A 84 3.19 16.39 2.86
CA ASP A 84 3.86 15.53 1.89
C ASP A 84 4.89 14.66 2.63
N VAL A 85 4.69 13.35 2.58
CA VAL A 85 5.58 12.37 3.23
C VAL A 85 6.57 11.73 2.26
N THR A 86 6.66 12.21 1.03
CA THR A 86 7.62 11.69 0.04
C THR A 86 9.03 11.72 0.61
N GLY A 87 9.74 10.61 0.47
CA GLY A 87 11.12 10.47 0.97
C GLY A 87 11.21 9.99 2.41
N ALA A 88 10.11 9.97 3.15
CA ALA A 88 10.13 9.56 4.56
C ALA A 88 10.07 8.04 4.69
N LYS A 89 10.81 7.50 5.67
CA LYS A 89 10.75 6.08 6.01
C LYS A 89 9.58 5.82 6.97
N LEU A 90 8.91 4.69 6.78
CA LEU A 90 7.79 4.31 7.66
C LEU A 90 8.25 4.16 9.10
N SER A 91 9.43 3.60 9.33
CA SER A 91 9.99 3.43 10.67
C SER A 91 10.13 4.76 11.41
N MET A 92 10.40 5.84 10.69
CA MET A 92 10.51 7.17 11.27
C MET A 92 9.17 7.85 11.45
N LEU A 93 8.30 7.74 10.44
CA LEU A 93 6.96 8.35 10.50
C LEU A 93 6.11 7.80 11.63
N TYR A 94 6.22 6.50 11.88
CA TYR A 94 5.43 5.80 12.88
C TYR A 94 6.25 5.34 14.09
N ALA A 95 7.38 6.00 14.36
CA ALA A 95 8.25 5.63 15.48
C ALA A 95 7.52 5.62 16.83
N SER A 96 6.57 6.53 17.00
CA SER A 96 5.76 6.62 18.24
C SER A 96 4.42 5.86 18.12
N HIS A 97 4.21 5.12 17.04
CA HIS A 97 2.97 4.38 16.79
C HIS A 97 3.31 2.94 16.36
N PRO A 98 3.86 2.11 17.26
CA PRO A 98 4.29 0.75 16.90
C PRO A 98 3.13 -0.14 16.44
N ASP A 99 1.91 0.13 16.89
CA ASP A 99 0.74 -0.62 16.43
C ASP A 99 0.47 -0.39 14.95
N ALA A 100 0.65 0.84 14.46
CA ALA A 100 0.50 1.15 13.04
C ALA A 100 1.53 0.40 12.21
N LEU A 101 2.79 0.39 12.66
CA LEU A 101 3.86 -0.36 11.98
C LEU A 101 3.55 -1.86 11.92
N ALA A 102 3.05 -2.42 13.02
CA ALA A 102 2.70 -3.83 13.09
C ALA A 102 1.59 -4.18 12.09
N ARG A 103 0.57 -3.34 11.99
CA ARG A 103 -0.53 -3.54 11.03
C ARG A 103 -0.05 -3.43 9.59
N ILE A 104 0.81 -2.45 9.31
CA ILE A 104 1.41 -2.29 7.98
C ILE A 104 2.22 -3.54 7.62
N ALA A 105 3.00 -4.07 8.55
CA ALA A 105 3.79 -5.27 8.32
C ALA A 105 2.90 -6.48 7.98
N VAL A 106 1.75 -6.62 8.62
CA VAL A 106 0.79 -7.70 8.31
C VAL A 106 0.26 -7.55 6.89
N LEU A 107 0.00 -6.31 6.43
CA LEU A 107 -0.49 -6.06 5.09
C LEU A 107 0.59 -6.29 4.03
N LEU A 108 1.80 -5.82 4.26
CA LEU A 108 2.87 -5.84 3.27
C LEU A 108 3.67 -7.15 3.25
N GLY A 109 3.68 -7.91 4.34
CA GLY A 109 4.41 -9.16 4.43
C GLY A 109 4.11 -10.12 3.27
N PRO A 110 2.84 -10.49 3.03
CA PRO A 110 2.50 -11.39 1.93
C PRO A 110 2.79 -10.81 0.55
N VAL A 111 2.71 -9.49 0.38
CA VAL A 111 3.08 -8.83 -0.89
C VAL A 111 4.52 -9.16 -1.24
N MET A 112 5.39 -9.14 -0.22
CA MET A 112 6.82 -9.43 -0.37
C MET A 112 7.08 -10.92 -0.52
N SER A 113 6.59 -11.73 0.43
CA SER A 113 6.95 -13.14 0.53
C SER A 113 6.22 -14.00 -0.50
N GLU A 114 4.99 -13.69 -0.82
CA GLU A 114 4.18 -14.45 -1.76
C GLU A 114 4.14 -13.81 -3.15
N ARG A 115 4.70 -12.63 -3.30
CA ARG A 115 4.81 -11.92 -4.58
C ARG A 115 3.45 -11.77 -5.28
N ARG A 116 2.44 -11.40 -4.50
CA ARG A 116 1.07 -11.23 -4.98
C ARG A 116 0.43 -9.99 -4.37
N PRO A 117 -0.59 -9.43 -5.03
CA PRO A 117 -1.33 -8.31 -4.45
C PRO A 117 -2.05 -8.71 -3.16
N VAL A 118 -2.19 -7.75 -2.26
CA VAL A 118 -2.99 -7.87 -1.04
C VAL A 118 -4.01 -6.75 -1.03
N PHE A 119 -5.25 -7.07 -0.65
CA PHE A 119 -6.35 -6.11 -0.59
C PHE A 119 -6.90 -6.06 0.82
N ALA A 120 -7.23 -4.87 1.28
CA ALA A 120 -7.75 -4.67 2.62
C ALA A 120 -8.75 -3.53 2.66
N ARG A 121 -9.64 -3.56 3.64
CA ARG A 121 -10.52 -2.43 3.96
C ARG A 121 -10.71 -2.33 5.46
N GLY A 122 -11.05 -1.16 5.94
CA GLY A 122 -11.25 -0.93 7.35
C GLY A 122 -11.31 0.54 7.68
N THR A 123 -11.01 0.87 8.92
CA THR A 123 -10.89 2.25 9.36
C THR A 123 -9.43 2.68 9.33
N VAL A 124 -9.22 3.97 9.10
CA VAL A 124 -7.86 4.55 9.10
C VAL A 124 -7.23 4.31 10.46
N PHE A 125 -6.13 3.58 10.50
CA PHE A 125 -5.47 3.20 11.75
C PHE A 125 -4.13 3.92 11.95
N TRP A 126 -3.58 4.54 10.92
CA TRP A 126 -2.27 5.17 10.97
C TRP A 126 -2.33 6.66 11.33
N ARG A 127 -3.53 7.22 11.41
CA ARG A 127 -3.78 8.61 11.82
C ARG A 127 -4.94 8.60 12.79
N PRO A 128 -4.69 8.59 14.12
CA PRO A 128 -5.76 8.51 15.12
C PRO A 128 -6.84 9.58 14.97
N GLU A 129 -6.46 10.80 14.56
CA GLU A 129 -7.41 11.90 14.34
C GLU A 129 -8.28 11.71 13.11
N ARG A 130 -7.99 10.70 12.29
CA ARG A 130 -8.77 10.35 11.10
C ARG A 130 -9.45 9.00 11.22
N ASN A 131 -9.51 8.41 12.40
CA ASN A 131 -10.00 7.04 12.59
C ASN A 131 -11.50 6.88 12.30
N TYR A 132 -12.22 7.97 12.05
CA TYR A 132 -13.61 7.94 11.59
C TYR A 132 -13.71 7.66 10.09
N ARG A 133 -12.62 7.80 9.37
CA ARG A 133 -12.59 7.55 7.92
C ARG A 133 -12.39 6.07 7.65
N ARG A 134 -13.03 5.61 6.61
CA ARG A 134 -12.83 4.24 6.14
C ARG A 134 -11.94 4.25 4.91
N PHE A 135 -11.28 3.13 4.66
CA PHE A 135 -10.45 2.97 3.47
C PHE A 135 -10.66 1.60 2.83
N GLU A 136 -10.38 1.52 1.55
CA GLU A 136 -10.09 0.27 0.86
C GLU A 136 -8.78 0.46 0.11
N ALA A 137 -7.90 -0.53 0.15
CA ALA A 137 -6.57 -0.42 -0.43
C ALA A 137 -6.17 -1.70 -1.16
N GLY A 138 -5.31 -1.53 -2.18
CA GLY A 138 -4.63 -2.62 -2.84
C GLY A 138 -3.14 -2.35 -2.84
N TYR A 139 -2.34 -3.38 -2.56
CA TYR A 139 -0.88 -3.31 -2.51
C TYR A 139 -0.33 -4.29 -3.52
N PHE A 140 0.47 -3.80 -4.45
CA PHE A 140 0.91 -4.57 -5.62
C PHE A 140 2.44 -4.63 -5.66
N PRO A 141 3.04 -5.82 -5.77
CA PRO A 141 4.49 -5.93 -5.86
C PRO A 141 4.99 -5.56 -7.25
N LEU A 142 6.10 -4.85 -7.31
CA LEU A 142 6.85 -4.57 -8.53
C LEU A 142 8.31 -4.95 -8.32
N SER A 143 9.05 -5.09 -9.42
CA SER A 143 10.42 -5.56 -9.37
C SER A 143 11.26 -4.93 -10.47
N ALA A 144 12.54 -4.71 -10.18
CA ALA A 144 13.50 -4.31 -11.21
C ALA A 144 13.88 -5.48 -12.12
N ASP A 145 13.92 -6.71 -11.57
CA ASP A 145 14.36 -7.91 -12.29
C ASP A 145 13.26 -8.93 -12.59
N GLY A 146 12.03 -8.69 -12.13
CA GLY A 146 10.91 -9.61 -12.32
C GLY A 146 10.80 -10.72 -11.29
N GLU A 147 11.74 -10.80 -10.35
CA GLU A 147 11.79 -11.86 -9.33
C GLU A 147 11.74 -11.32 -7.91
N THR A 148 12.59 -10.34 -7.58
CA THR A 148 12.69 -9.79 -6.24
C THR A 148 11.82 -8.54 -6.13
N VAL A 149 10.92 -8.50 -5.15
CA VAL A 149 10.06 -7.34 -4.92
C VAL A 149 10.89 -6.23 -4.28
N ASP A 150 11.03 -5.12 -4.99
CA ASP A 150 11.80 -3.96 -4.52
C ASP A 150 10.98 -2.67 -4.46
N ILE A 151 9.77 -2.70 -5.00
CA ILE A 151 8.81 -1.60 -4.92
C ILE A 151 7.43 -2.18 -4.66
N ILE A 152 6.64 -1.47 -3.85
CA ILE A 152 5.22 -1.75 -3.68
C ILE A 152 4.44 -0.55 -4.22
N LEU A 153 3.58 -0.82 -5.19
CA LEU A 153 2.60 0.15 -5.71
C LEU A 153 1.32 -0.05 -4.94
N ALA A 154 0.75 1.03 -4.42
CA ALA A 154 -0.50 0.93 -3.67
C ALA A 154 -1.51 1.96 -4.16
N GLU A 155 -2.76 1.59 -4.13
CA GLU A 155 -3.88 2.51 -4.29
C GLU A 155 -4.72 2.44 -3.05
N ILE A 156 -5.11 3.61 -2.50
CA ILE A 156 -5.97 3.68 -1.33
C ILE A 156 -7.11 4.65 -1.61
N ARG A 157 -8.34 4.20 -1.32
CA ARG A 157 -9.57 4.96 -1.53
C ARG A 157 -10.23 5.18 -0.18
N PHE A 158 -10.55 6.43 0.13
CA PHE A 158 -11.18 6.81 1.40
C PHE A 158 -12.67 7.07 1.19
N SER A 159 -13.46 6.80 2.24
CA SER A 159 -14.90 7.06 2.23
C SER A 159 -15.41 7.59 3.58
#